data_bad36bd1b3c305cbba7265bcb724ef2f
#
_entry.id   bad36bd1b3c305cbba7265bcb724ef2f
#
_cell.length_a   1.000
_cell.length_b   1.000
_cell.length_c   1.000
_cell.angle_alpha   90.00
_cell.angle_beta   90.00
_cell.angle_gamma   90.00
#
_symmetry.space_group_name_H-M   'P 1'
#
loop_
_entity.id
_entity.type
_entity.pdbx_description
1 polymer ?
#
loop_
_entity_poly.entity_id
_entity_poly.type
_entity_poly.pdbx_seq_one_letter_code
_entity_poly.pdbx_strand_id
1 'polypeptide(L)'
;MMHIGQGLVCASKIQDLIKAEFHFIIFLADWHSMINNKFGGDLEKIRTVGRYYKHCFTALGVPENKAEYIWASELAERSDYWEKVLRIARATTTQRVLRAIPIMGRDMQSKENDAATIFYPCMQAADIFQMRLDVACAGIDQRKAHVLAREAG
;
A
#
# COMPACT_ATOMS: atom_id res chain seq x y z
N MET A 1 -6.45 3.29 -12.24
CA MET A 1 -5.29 3.63 -13.11
C MET A 1 -4.64 4.90 -12.58
N MET A 2 -3.32 5.03 -12.73
CA MET A 2 -2.62 6.25 -12.32
C MET A 2 -2.97 7.38 -13.29
N HIS A 3 -3.47 8.50 -12.75
CA HIS A 3 -3.67 9.72 -13.52
C HIS A 3 -2.31 10.36 -13.79
N ILE A 4 -2.10 10.96 -14.97
CA ILE A 4 -0.79 11.54 -15.33
C ILE A 4 -0.29 12.57 -14.31
N GLY A 5 -1.16 13.41 -13.77
CA GLY A 5 -0.80 14.38 -12.73
C GLY A 5 -0.29 13.70 -11.45
N GLN A 6 -0.90 12.60 -11.04
CA GLN A 6 -0.41 11.80 -9.91
C GLN A 6 0.96 11.19 -10.21
N GLY A 7 1.14 10.65 -11.43
CA GLY A 7 2.43 10.11 -11.86
C GLY A 7 3.54 11.14 -11.82
N LEU A 8 3.30 12.34 -12.32
CA LEU A 8 4.28 13.45 -12.32
C LEU A 8 4.64 13.89 -10.89
N VAL A 9 3.64 14.09 -10.03
CA VAL A 9 3.88 14.50 -8.62
C VAL A 9 4.66 13.41 -7.87
N CYS A 10 4.26 12.15 -8.01
CA CYS A 10 4.98 11.04 -7.36
C CYS A 10 6.42 10.92 -7.88
N ALA A 11 6.62 10.93 -9.20
CA ALA A 11 7.95 10.82 -9.78
C ALA A 11 8.88 11.96 -9.34
N SER A 12 8.37 13.21 -9.30
CA SER A 12 9.14 14.35 -8.79
C SER A 12 9.57 14.13 -7.33
N LYS A 13 8.64 13.70 -6.46
CA LYS A 13 8.95 13.44 -5.05
C LYS A 13 9.93 12.29 -4.85
N ILE A 14 9.78 11.22 -5.63
CA ILE A 14 10.72 10.09 -5.62
C ILE A 14 12.13 10.57 -6.01
N GLN A 15 12.25 11.38 -7.07
CA GLN A 15 13.53 11.92 -7.50
C GLN A 15 14.16 12.84 -6.44
N ASP A 16 13.36 13.68 -5.77
CA ASP A 16 13.85 14.54 -4.69
C ASP A 16 14.40 13.71 -3.51
N LEU A 17 13.70 12.65 -3.12
CA LEU A 17 14.15 11.75 -2.05
C LEU A 17 15.40 10.96 -2.45
N ILE A 18 15.48 10.48 -3.69
CA ILE A 18 16.68 9.81 -4.22
C ILE A 18 17.88 10.77 -4.23
N LYS A 19 17.69 12.04 -4.61
CA LYS A 19 18.75 13.05 -4.54
C LYS A 19 19.21 13.35 -3.11
N ALA A 20 18.31 13.22 -2.15
CA ALA A 20 18.61 13.32 -0.72
C ALA A 20 19.15 12.02 -0.11
N GLU A 21 19.58 11.07 -0.97
CA GLU A 21 20.22 9.80 -0.60
C GLU A 21 19.32 8.82 0.18
N PHE A 22 18.00 8.97 0.10
CA PHE A 22 17.08 7.96 0.63
C PHE A 22 17.11 6.69 -0.24
N HIS A 23 17.13 5.53 0.41
CA HIS A 23 16.76 4.28 -0.24
C HIS A 23 15.24 4.27 -0.44
N PHE A 24 14.78 4.27 -1.69
CA PHE A 24 13.37 4.43 -2.00
C PHE A 24 12.72 3.11 -2.43
N ILE A 25 11.65 2.74 -1.74
CA ILE A 25 10.83 1.56 -2.04
C ILE A 25 9.52 2.02 -2.68
N ILE A 26 9.20 1.47 -3.84
CA ILE A 26 7.89 1.60 -4.49
C ILE A 26 7.10 0.31 -4.20
N PHE A 27 6.10 0.43 -3.36
CA PHE A 27 5.26 -0.68 -2.95
C PHE A 27 4.14 -0.93 -3.96
N LEU A 28 4.10 -2.11 -4.55
CA LEU A 28 3.10 -2.55 -5.51
C LEU A 28 2.05 -3.41 -4.80
N ALA A 29 0.95 -2.78 -4.38
CA ALA A 29 -0.08 -3.35 -3.51
C ALA A 29 -1.07 -4.24 -4.28
N ASP A 30 -0.61 -5.36 -4.87
CA ASP A 30 -1.43 -6.26 -5.68
C ASP A 30 -2.54 -6.96 -4.85
N TRP A 31 -2.23 -7.49 -3.68
CA TRP A 31 -3.24 -8.12 -2.81
C TRP A 31 -4.22 -7.09 -2.24
N HIS A 32 -3.78 -5.91 -1.89
CA HIS A 32 -4.66 -4.81 -1.48
C HIS A 32 -5.62 -4.42 -2.61
N SER A 33 -5.11 -4.39 -3.84
CA SER A 33 -5.93 -4.12 -5.03
C SER A 33 -6.95 -5.23 -5.28
N MET A 34 -6.59 -6.50 -5.05
CA MET A 34 -7.50 -7.65 -5.12
C MET A 34 -8.60 -7.54 -4.07
N ILE A 35 -8.27 -7.32 -2.80
CA ILE A 35 -9.24 -7.11 -1.70
C ILE A 35 -10.16 -5.94 -2.03
N ASN A 36 -9.63 -4.89 -2.63
CA ASN A 36 -10.41 -3.72 -3.06
C ASN A 36 -11.16 -3.93 -4.38
N ASN A 37 -11.26 -5.17 -4.86
CA ASN A 37 -11.98 -5.57 -6.06
C ASN A 37 -11.59 -4.78 -7.33
N LYS A 38 -10.33 -4.30 -7.40
CA LYS A 38 -9.83 -3.65 -8.61
C LYS A 38 -9.77 -4.69 -9.74
N PHE A 39 -10.24 -4.32 -10.92
CA PHE A 39 -10.32 -5.23 -12.09
C PHE A 39 -11.10 -6.54 -11.79
N GLY A 40 -12.10 -6.50 -10.91
CA GLY A 40 -12.85 -7.69 -10.50
C GLY A 40 -12.03 -8.67 -9.64
N GLY A 41 -10.97 -8.20 -8.98
CA GLY A 41 -10.08 -9.04 -8.17
C GLY A 41 -9.10 -9.90 -8.98
N ASP A 42 -9.01 -9.70 -10.30
CA ASP A 42 -8.12 -10.44 -11.20
C ASP A 42 -6.65 -10.07 -10.96
N LEU A 43 -5.91 -10.93 -10.27
CA LEU A 43 -4.51 -10.69 -9.90
C LEU A 43 -3.58 -10.53 -11.10
N GLU A 44 -3.82 -11.24 -12.21
CA GLU A 44 -2.97 -11.12 -13.39
C GLU A 44 -3.12 -9.74 -14.05
N LYS A 45 -4.35 -9.23 -14.13
CA LYS A 45 -4.59 -7.86 -14.61
C LYS A 45 -4.00 -6.82 -13.66
N ILE A 46 -4.15 -7.01 -12.33
CA ILE A 46 -3.58 -6.13 -11.32
C ILE A 46 -2.05 -6.08 -11.45
N ARG A 47 -1.39 -7.23 -11.54
CA ARG A 47 0.06 -7.33 -11.71
C ARG A 47 0.53 -6.74 -13.04
N THR A 48 -0.23 -6.91 -14.10
CA THR A 48 0.07 -6.28 -15.40
C THR A 48 0.07 -4.76 -15.28
N VAL A 49 -0.89 -4.18 -14.57
CA VAL A 49 -0.93 -2.74 -14.29
C VAL A 49 0.23 -2.32 -13.39
N GLY A 50 0.60 -3.11 -12.39
CA GLY A 50 1.76 -2.84 -11.55
C GLY A 50 3.08 -2.81 -12.33
N ARG A 51 3.29 -3.77 -13.25
CA ARG A 51 4.43 -3.75 -14.19
C ARG A 51 4.42 -2.51 -15.08
N TYR A 52 3.24 -2.12 -15.57
CA TYR A 52 3.09 -0.90 -16.34
C TYR A 52 3.46 0.36 -15.53
N TYR A 53 3.14 0.42 -14.24
CA TYR A 53 3.55 1.53 -13.38
C TYR A 53 5.07 1.65 -13.25
N LYS A 54 5.77 0.53 -13.17
CA LYS A 54 7.24 0.54 -13.18
C LYS A 54 7.77 1.25 -14.43
N HIS A 55 7.28 0.88 -15.61
CA HIS A 55 7.67 1.55 -16.86
C HIS A 55 7.27 3.04 -16.88
N CYS A 56 6.11 3.40 -16.33
CA CYS A 56 5.71 4.80 -16.21
C CYS A 56 6.69 5.60 -15.35
N PHE A 57 7.11 5.09 -14.20
CA PHE A 57 8.06 5.79 -13.32
C PHE A 57 9.43 5.92 -13.99
N THR A 58 9.90 4.90 -14.69
CA THR A 58 11.14 4.96 -15.50
C THR A 58 11.03 6.05 -16.57
N ALA A 59 9.92 6.08 -17.32
CA ALA A 59 9.68 7.11 -18.34
C ALA A 59 9.56 8.53 -17.76
N LEU A 60 9.14 8.67 -16.51
CA LEU A 60 9.09 9.93 -15.78
C LEU A 60 10.41 10.29 -15.09
N GLY A 61 11.49 9.55 -15.37
CA GLY A 61 12.84 9.86 -14.92
C GLY A 61 13.21 9.30 -13.55
N VAL A 62 12.48 8.33 -13.01
CA VAL A 62 12.90 7.58 -11.82
C VAL A 62 13.91 6.52 -12.25
N PRO A 63 15.18 6.57 -11.79
CA PRO A 63 16.18 5.60 -12.21
C PRO A 63 15.85 4.20 -11.66
N GLU A 64 15.86 3.19 -12.53
CA GLU A 64 15.51 1.81 -12.14
C GLU A 64 16.44 1.22 -11.06
N ASN A 65 17.70 1.62 -11.06
CA ASN A 65 18.70 1.17 -10.10
C ASN A 65 18.69 1.93 -8.76
N LYS A 66 17.79 2.91 -8.59
CA LYS A 66 17.68 3.75 -7.39
C LYS A 66 16.34 3.58 -6.66
N ALA A 67 15.42 2.81 -7.22
CA ALA A 67 14.13 2.52 -6.61
C ALA A 67 13.94 1.00 -6.58
N GLU A 68 13.70 0.47 -5.38
CA GLU A 68 13.33 -0.92 -5.18
C GLU A 68 11.81 -1.08 -5.37
N TYR A 69 11.39 -2.16 -6.04
CA TYR A 69 9.96 -2.48 -6.22
C TYR A 69 9.64 -3.74 -5.44
N ILE A 70 8.69 -3.63 -4.50
CA ILE A 70 8.25 -4.76 -3.66
C ILE A 70 6.75 -4.99 -3.89
N TRP A 71 6.36 -6.23 -4.15
CA TRP A 71 4.96 -6.61 -4.24
C TRP A 71 4.38 -6.99 -2.87
N ALA A 72 3.11 -6.63 -2.62
CA ALA A 72 2.44 -7.06 -1.39
C ALA A 72 2.39 -8.57 -1.26
N SER A 73 2.21 -9.29 -2.37
CA SER A 73 2.24 -10.75 -2.40
C SER A 73 3.58 -11.33 -1.91
N GLU A 74 4.72 -10.71 -2.23
CA GLU A 74 6.04 -11.14 -1.76
C GLU A 74 6.17 -11.02 -0.23
N LEU A 75 5.59 -9.96 0.36
CA LEU A 75 5.55 -9.83 1.81
C LEU A 75 4.63 -10.89 2.44
N ALA A 76 3.49 -11.16 1.81
CA ALA A 76 2.47 -12.07 2.31
C ALA A 76 2.86 -13.57 2.21
N GLU A 77 3.90 -13.93 1.46
CA GLU A 77 4.49 -15.28 1.46
C GLU A 77 5.21 -15.60 2.78
N ARG A 78 5.51 -14.59 3.58
CA ARG A 78 6.28 -14.73 4.81
C ARG A 78 5.36 -14.91 6.02
N SER A 79 5.64 -15.91 6.85
CA SER A 79 4.86 -16.16 8.08
C SER A 79 4.96 -15.02 9.09
N ASP A 80 6.11 -14.36 9.21
CA ASP A 80 6.34 -13.21 10.10
C ASP A 80 5.53 -11.97 9.69
N TYR A 81 5.14 -11.86 8.42
CA TYR A 81 4.21 -10.83 7.96
C TYR A 81 2.81 -11.03 8.57
N TRP A 82 2.28 -12.24 8.49
CA TRP A 82 0.96 -12.55 9.03
C TRP A 82 0.93 -12.45 10.55
N GLU A 83 2.02 -12.80 11.23
CA GLU A 83 2.15 -12.55 12.66
C GLU A 83 1.99 -11.05 12.99
N LYS A 84 2.61 -10.15 12.22
CA LYS A 84 2.44 -8.70 12.39
C LYS A 84 1.00 -8.26 12.13
N VAL A 85 0.38 -8.74 11.03
CA VAL A 85 -1.03 -8.45 10.72
C VAL A 85 -1.94 -8.84 11.89
N LEU A 86 -1.76 -10.06 12.44
CA LEU A 86 -2.56 -10.55 13.56
C LEU A 86 -2.28 -9.78 14.87
N ARG A 87 -1.03 -9.40 15.14
CA ARG A 87 -0.68 -8.57 16.30
C ARG A 87 -1.36 -7.20 16.22
N ILE A 88 -1.33 -6.55 15.06
CA ILE A 88 -2.00 -5.27 14.82
C ILE A 88 -3.51 -5.43 14.96
N ALA A 89 -4.11 -6.45 14.35
CA ALA A 89 -5.53 -6.72 14.45
C ALA A 89 -5.96 -6.95 15.90
N ARG A 90 -5.17 -7.67 16.70
CA ARG A 90 -5.44 -7.92 18.12
C ARG A 90 -5.31 -6.65 18.98
N ALA A 91 -4.39 -5.75 18.65
CA ALA A 91 -4.21 -4.48 19.34
C ALA A 91 -5.26 -3.42 18.97
N THR A 92 -6.07 -3.69 17.93
CA THR A 92 -7.00 -2.73 17.36
C THR A 92 -8.44 -3.20 17.54
N THR A 93 -9.35 -2.30 17.96
CA THR A 93 -10.77 -2.67 18.04
C THR A 93 -11.40 -2.76 16.66
N THR A 94 -12.41 -3.61 16.51
CA THR A 94 -13.17 -3.74 15.25
C THR A 94 -13.71 -2.39 14.77
N GLN A 95 -14.23 -1.57 15.69
CA GLN A 95 -14.71 -0.22 15.34
C GLN A 95 -13.59 0.67 14.80
N ARG A 96 -12.36 0.52 15.31
CA ARG A 96 -11.22 1.30 14.83
C ARG A 96 -10.82 0.87 13.41
N VAL A 97 -10.84 -0.45 13.13
CA VAL A 97 -10.62 -0.99 11.78
C VAL A 97 -11.69 -0.49 10.82
N LEU A 98 -12.96 -0.59 11.18
CA LEU A 98 -14.08 -0.12 10.35
C LEU A 98 -13.95 1.36 10.00
N ARG A 99 -13.56 2.22 10.96
CA ARG A 99 -13.31 3.65 10.69
C ARG A 99 -12.14 3.90 9.72
N ALA A 100 -11.27 2.92 9.50
CA ALA A 100 -10.19 3.02 8.54
C ALA A 100 -10.59 2.61 7.11
N ILE A 101 -11.70 1.88 6.91
CA ILE A 101 -12.17 1.41 5.59
C ILE A 101 -12.17 2.51 4.50
N PRO A 102 -12.48 3.79 4.78
CA PRO A 102 -12.40 4.82 3.76
C PRO A 102 -11.05 4.99 3.05
N ILE A 103 -9.96 4.43 3.59
CA ILE A 103 -8.66 4.37 2.87
C ILE A 103 -8.76 3.58 1.56
N MET A 104 -9.70 2.65 1.46
CA MET A 104 -10.00 1.86 0.26
C MET A 104 -10.82 2.63 -0.78
N GLY A 105 -11.28 3.86 -0.46
CA GLY A 105 -12.26 4.59 -1.26
C GLY A 105 -13.67 4.03 -1.13
N ARG A 106 -13.98 3.28 -0.06
CA ARG A 106 -15.31 2.71 0.25
C ARG A 106 -15.94 3.36 1.47
N ASP A 107 -17.25 3.33 1.55
CA ASP A 107 -17.98 3.71 2.77
C ASP A 107 -17.95 2.56 3.79
N MET A 108 -17.90 2.92 5.09
CA MET A 108 -17.96 1.94 6.19
C MET A 108 -19.23 1.07 6.16
N GLN A 109 -20.33 1.62 5.67
CA GLN A 109 -21.63 0.95 5.59
C GLN A 109 -21.92 0.34 4.21
N SER A 110 -20.94 0.34 3.30
CA SER A 110 -21.11 -0.23 1.98
C SER A 110 -21.45 -1.72 2.07
N LYS A 111 -22.47 -2.14 1.31
CA LYS A 111 -22.83 -3.56 1.15
C LYS A 111 -21.75 -4.37 0.42
N GLU A 112 -20.79 -3.69 -0.20
CA GLU A 112 -19.63 -4.31 -0.87
C GLU A 112 -18.50 -4.69 0.10
N ASN A 113 -18.63 -4.33 1.38
CA ASN A 113 -17.65 -4.70 2.39
C ASN A 113 -17.81 -6.18 2.75
N ASP A 114 -16.83 -6.96 2.34
CA ASP A 114 -16.70 -8.38 2.68
C ASP A 114 -15.76 -8.58 3.91
N ALA A 115 -15.58 -9.82 4.33
CA ALA A 115 -14.69 -10.14 5.45
C ALA A 115 -13.22 -9.74 5.17
N ALA A 116 -12.78 -9.79 3.92
CA ALA A 116 -11.42 -9.40 3.53
C ALA A 116 -11.16 -7.89 3.74
N THR A 117 -12.21 -7.07 3.65
CA THR A 117 -12.14 -5.63 3.92
C THR A 117 -11.59 -5.30 5.31
N ILE A 118 -11.83 -6.17 6.31
CA ILE A 118 -11.35 -5.99 7.69
C ILE A 118 -9.83 -6.18 7.77
N PHE A 119 -9.26 -7.06 6.94
CA PHE A 119 -7.82 -7.28 6.91
C PHE A 119 -7.04 -6.12 6.30
N TYR A 120 -7.63 -5.41 5.37
CA TYR A 120 -6.96 -4.37 4.58
C TYR A 120 -6.23 -3.32 5.41
N PRO A 121 -6.85 -2.62 6.41
CA PRO A 121 -6.13 -1.63 7.21
C PRO A 121 -5.02 -2.23 8.06
N CYS A 122 -5.20 -3.45 8.55
CA CYS A 122 -4.19 -4.15 9.35
C CYS A 122 -2.99 -4.58 8.49
N MET A 123 -3.25 -5.05 7.27
CA MET A 123 -2.20 -5.38 6.30
C MET A 123 -1.41 -4.13 5.92
N GLN A 124 -2.08 -3.03 5.61
CA GLN A 124 -1.40 -1.78 5.23
C GLN A 124 -0.52 -1.22 6.38
N ALA A 125 -0.94 -1.39 7.63
CA ALA A 125 -0.10 -1.06 8.77
C ALA A 125 1.09 -2.04 8.90
N ALA A 126 0.86 -3.34 8.68
CA ALA A 126 1.90 -4.36 8.74
C ALA A 126 2.96 -4.18 7.64
N ASP A 127 2.58 -3.71 6.45
CA ASP A 127 3.51 -3.43 5.34
C ASP A 127 4.61 -2.46 5.77
N ILE A 128 4.25 -1.39 6.50
CA ILE A 128 5.21 -0.39 6.99
C ILE A 128 6.27 -1.04 7.88
N PHE A 129 5.84 -1.89 8.82
CA PHE A 129 6.75 -2.60 9.72
C PHE A 129 7.52 -3.72 9.03
N GLN A 130 6.90 -4.42 8.08
CA GLN A 130 7.54 -5.51 7.35
C GLN A 130 8.66 -5.00 6.46
N MET A 131 8.48 -3.87 5.80
CA MET A 131 9.49 -3.21 4.98
C MET A 131 10.50 -2.40 5.81
N ARG A 132 10.32 -2.30 7.14
CA ARG A 132 11.21 -1.55 8.06
C ARG A 132 11.44 -0.12 7.60
N LEU A 133 10.37 0.57 7.25
CA LEU A 133 10.45 1.94 6.74
C LEU A 133 10.75 2.94 7.86
N ASP A 134 11.73 3.81 7.66
CA ASP A 134 11.94 4.99 8.49
C ASP A 134 10.90 6.08 8.18
N VAL A 135 10.51 6.18 6.89
CA VAL A 135 9.51 7.14 6.42
C VAL A 135 8.54 6.46 5.47
N ALA A 136 7.24 6.48 5.81
CA ALA A 136 6.17 6.00 4.94
C ALA A 136 5.47 7.18 4.26
N CYS A 137 5.51 7.22 2.93
CA CYS A 137 4.88 8.26 2.11
C CYS A 137 3.63 7.75 1.42
N ALA A 138 2.51 8.44 1.58
CA ALA A 138 1.26 8.14 0.88
C ALA A 138 0.39 9.39 0.71
N GLY A 139 -0.68 9.30 -0.05
CA GLY A 139 -1.69 10.35 -0.14
C GLY A 139 -2.40 10.59 1.21
N ILE A 140 -2.92 11.79 1.41
CA ILE A 140 -3.63 12.16 2.66
C ILE A 140 -4.84 11.26 2.94
N ASP A 141 -5.43 10.68 1.90
CA ASP A 141 -6.51 9.70 1.98
C ASP A 141 -6.09 8.43 2.74
N GLN A 142 -4.79 8.09 2.77
CA GLN A 142 -4.23 6.95 3.47
C GLN A 142 -3.88 7.25 4.95
N ARG A 143 -4.10 8.47 5.42
CA ARG A 143 -3.74 8.91 6.78
C ARG A 143 -4.25 7.97 7.88
N LYS A 144 -5.45 7.41 7.71
CA LYS A 144 -6.05 6.53 8.74
C LYS A 144 -5.26 5.23 8.94
N ALA A 145 -4.66 4.67 7.88
CA ALA A 145 -3.77 3.52 7.99
C ALA A 145 -2.46 3.87 8.70
N HIS A 146 -1.86 5.01 8.37
CA HIS A 146 -0.64 5.49 9.02
C HIS A 146 -0.86 5.79 10.52
N VAL A 147 -2.03 6.34 10.89
CA VAL A 147 -2.39 6.53 12.31
C VAL A 147 -2.57 5.17 13.00
N LEU A 148 -3.21 4.20 12.34
CA LEU A 148 -3.36 2.85 12.88
C LEU A 148 -1.98 2.17 13.09
N ALA A 149 -1.06 2.30 12.14
CA ALA A 149 0.30 1.81 12.31
C ALA A 149 0.99 2.44 13.54
N ARG A 150 0.90 3.77 13.70
CA ARG A 150 1.50 4.49 14.83
C ARG A 150 0.87 4.11 16.18
N GLU A 151 -0.41 3.74 16.21
CA GLU A 151 -1.10 3.31 17.43
C GLU A 151 -0.77 1.86 17.80
N ALA A 152 -0.34 1.03 16.84
CA ALA A 152 -0.06 -0.39 17.03
C ALA A 152 1.43 -0.71 17.24
N GLY A 153 2.33 0.22 16.94
CA GLY A 153 3.79 0.11 17.16
C GLY A 153 4.18 0.78 18.43
#